data_56fe0e5a403b36f934cd5c061fbd1a2e
#
_entry.id   56fe0e5a403b36f934cd5c061fbd1a2e
#
_cell.length_a   1.000
_cell.length_b   1.000
_cell.length_c   1.000
_cell.angle_alpha   90.00
_cell.angle_beta   90.00
_cell.angle_gamma   90.00
#
_symmetry.space_group_name_H-M   'P 1'
#
loop_
_entity.id
_entity.type
_entity.pdbx_description
1 polymer ?
#
loop_
_entity_poly.entity_id
_entity_poly.type
_entity_poly.pdbx_seq_one_letter_code
_entity_poly.pdbx_strand_id
1 'polypeptide(L)'
;MAPYQSIRERQVLCEAEGCLDLVNVLADRWPPRPEVRDRLANRALDLLATVAPSADARADWFYLIGHAYRTMERYRDALEPLKKSAELAADAVHAWLALGWCYKRSGRLDLAIESLEAGLLYDDRQAILHYNLACYWSLVENHKLSVAYLTRALELDSEYRKLVADEPDFDAVREDPAFQSLLTVVV
;
A
#
# COMPACT_ATOMS: atom_id res chain seq x y z
N MET A 1 -32.11 0.77 -2.49
CA MET A 1 -31.50 1.46 -3.66
C MET A 1 -32.04 0.83 -4.96
N ALA A 2 -32.29 1.62 -6.00
CA ALA A 2 -32.74 1.06 -7.27
C ALA A 2 -31.59 0.23 -7.88
N PRO A 3 -31.86 -0.97 -8.45
CA PRO A 3 -30.83 -1.85 -9.01
C PRO A 3 -29.94 -1.17 -10.07
N TYR A 4 -30.45 -0.17 -10.73
CA TYR A 4 -29.72 0.64 -11.73
C TYR A 4 -28.60 1.49 -11.13
N GLN A 5 -28.79 2.00 -9.92
CA GLN A 5 -27.81 2.83 -9.22
C GLN A 5 -26.58 2.00 -8.78
N SER A 6 -26.82 0.77 -8.33
CA SER A 6 -25.78 -0.20 -7.95
C SER A 6 -24.94 -0.69 -9.16
N ILE A 7 -25.57 -0.84 -10.34
CA ILE A 7 -24.84 -1.23 -11.57
C ILE A 7 -23.94 -0.09 -12.04
N ARG A 8 -24.47 1.13 -12.11
CA ARG A 8 -23.67 2.32 -12.50
C ARG A 8 -22.51 2.58 -11.56
N GLU A 9 -22.73 2.43 -10.26
CA GLU A 9 -21.69 2.59 -9.24
C GLU A 9 -20.55 1.61 -9.46
N ARG A 10 -20.84 0.31 -9.59
CA ARG A 10 -19.82 -0.71 -9.88
C ARG A 10 -19.08 -0.46 -11.19
N GLN A 11 -19.78 -0.05 -12.23
CA GLN A 11 -19.16 0.28 -13.51
C GLN A 11 -18.16 1.43 -13.34
N VAL A 12 -18.55 2.51 -12.64
CA VAL A 12 -17.67 3.66 -12.40
C VAL A 12 -16.44 3.27 -11.58
N LEU A 13 -16.60 2.46 -10.53
CA LEU A 13 -15.46 1.96 -9.74
C LEU A 13 -14.49 1.14 -10.61
N CYS A 14 -14.99 0.19 -11.41
CA CYS A 14 -14.17 -0.62 -12.32
C CYS A 14 -13.47 0.24 -13.39
N GLU A 15 -14.14 1.25 -13.95
CA GLU A 15 -13.52 2.15 -14.93
C GLU A 15 -12.42 3.02 -14.30
N ALA A 16 -12.65 3.50 -13.08
CA ALA A 16 -11.66 4.27 -12.34
C ALA A 16 -10.43 3.41 -11.98
N GLU A 17 -10.65 2.20 -11.47
CA GLU A 17 -9.61 1.22 -11.18
C GLU A 17 -8.80 0.91 -12.44
N GLY A 18 -9.47 0.60 -13.56
CA GLY A 18 -8.80 0.33 -14.85
C GLY A 18 -7.93 1.48 -15.35
N CYS A 19 -8.30 2.74 -15.09
CA CYS A 19 -7.45 3.90 -15.39
C CYS A 19 -6.15 3.89 -14.57
N LEU A 20 -6.22 3.47 -13.29
CA LEU A 20 -5.06 3.41 -12.39
C LEU A 20 -4.19 2.19 -12.68
N ASP A 21 -4.79 1.05 -13.01
CA ASP A 21 -4.08 -0.18 -13.37
C ASP A 21 -3.26 0.00 -14.64
N LEU A 22 -3.75 0.74 -15.63
CA LEU A 22 -2.99 1.06 -16.83
C LEU A 22 -1.68 1.78 -16.53
N VAL A 23 -1.62 2.57 -15.45
CA VAL A 23 -0.38 3.22 -15.00
C VAL A 23 0.56 2.19 -14.36
N ASN A 24 0.02 1.34 -13.48
CA ASN A 24 0.82 0.43 -12.66
C ASN A 24 1.39 -0.76 -13.44
N VAL A 25 0.60 -1.38 -14.32
CA VAL A 25 1.01 -2.56 -15.11
C VAL A 25 2.21 -2.29 -16.01
N LEU A 26 2.38 -1.05 -16.44
CA LEU A 26 3.50 -0.65 -17.31
C LEU A 26 4.68 -0.05 -16.55
N ALA A 27 4.50 0.29 -15.27
CA ALA A 27 5.45 1.08 -14.50
C ALA A 27 6.85 0.42 -14.39
N ASP A 28 6.91 -0.90 -14.24
CA ASP A 28 8.18 -1.64 -14.07
C ASP A 28 9.02 -1.71 -15.36
N ARG A 29 8.38 -1.79 -16.52
CA ARG A 29 9.06 -1.91 -17.81
C ARG A 29 9.11 -0.61 -18.60
N TRP A 30 8.05 0.17 -18.52
CA TRP A 30 7.86 1.43 -19.23
C TRP A 30 7.10 2.41 -18.33
N PRO A 31 7.78 3.10 -17.40
CA PRO A 31 7.12 4.08 -16.57
C PRO A 31 6.46 5.14 -17.46
N PRO A 32 5.16 5.35 -17.36
CA PRO A 32 4.46 6.34 -18.16
C PRO A 32 4.99 7.74 -17.85
N ARG A 33 5.04 8.61 -18.87
CA ARG A 33 5.40 10.01 -18.62
C ARG A 33 4.44 10.63 -17.58
N PRO A 34 4.93 11.54 -16.73
CA PRO A 34 4.10 12.16 -15.69
C PRO A 34 2.78 12.72 -16.20
N GLU A 35 2.76 13.31 -17.41
CA GLU A 35 1.55 13.90 -18.00
C GLU A 35 0.50 12.83 -18.35
N VAL A 36 0.94 11.63 -18.78
CA VAL A 36 0.04 10.51 -19.09
C VAL A 36 -0.48 9.90 -17.79
N ARG A 37 0.41 9.66 -16.83
CA ARG A 37 0.09 9.17 -15.49
C ARG A 37 -0.96 10.04 -14.82
N ASP A 38 -0.69 11.35 -14.75
CA ASP A 38 -1.56 12.31 -14.08
C ASP A 38 -2.90 12.47 -14.81
N ARG A 39 -2.92 12.35 -16.14
CA ARG A 39 -4.16 12.37 -16.93
C ARG A 39 -5.04 11.17 -16.61
N LEU A 40 -4.47 9.96 -16.52
CA LEU A 40 -5.22 8.75 -16.18
C LEU A 40 -5.74 8.81 -14.74
N ALA A 41 -4.92 9.26 -13.79
CA ALA A 41 -5.32 9.41 -12.41
C ALA A 41 -6.41 10.48 -12.23
N ASN A 42 -6.32 11.62 -12.91
CA ASN A 42 -7.39 12.62 -12.91
C ASN A 42 -8.66 12.08 -13.57
N ARG A 43 -8.55 11.29 -14.64
CA ARG A 43 -9.72 10.62 -15.24
C ARG A 43 -10.43 9.71 -14.24
N ALA A 44 -9.67 8.96 -13.42
CA ALA A 44 -10.26 8.16 -12.34
C ALA A 44 -11.00 9.03 -11.32
N LEU A 45 -10.43 10.15 -10.88
CA LEU A 45 -11.09 11.10 -9.98
C LEU A 45 -12.37 11.68 -10.56
N ASP A 46 -12.35 12.07 -11.84
CA ASP A 46 -13.53 12.61 -12.55
C ASP A 46 -14.65 11.56 -12.60
N LEU A 47 -14.33 10.30 -12.89
CA LEU A 47 -15.29 9.20 -12.87
C LEU A 47 -15.90 9.03 -11.48
N LEU A 48 -15.07 8.93 -10.44
CA LEU A 48 -15.51 8.76 -9.05
C LEU A 48 -16.39 9.91 -8.57
N ALA A 49 -16.16 11.13 -9.06
CA ALA A 49 -16.98 12.30 -8.74
C ALA A 49 -18.40 12.25 -9.35
N THR A 50 -18.66 11.36 -10.33
CA THR A 50 -19.98 11.22 -10.97
C THR A 50 -21.00 10.41 -10.16
N VAL A 51 -20.56 9.72 -9.11
CA VAL A 51 -21.38 8.86 -8.27
C VAL A 51 -21.21 9.19 -6.78
N ALA A 52 -22.31 9.05 -6.04
CA ALA A 52 -22.25 9.03 -4.58
C ALA A 52 -22.21 7.56 -4.14
N PRO A 53 -21.15 7.11 -3.45
CA PRO A 53 -20.98 5.71 -3.11
C PRO A 53 -22.05 5.23 -2.12
N SER A 54 -22.56 4.02 -2.32
CA SER A 54 -23.33 3.29 -1.33
C SER A 54 -22.49 2.99 -0.08
N ALA A 55 -23.14 2.52 0.99
CA ALA A 55 -22.40 2.13 2.20
C ALA A 55 -21.40 1.02 1.91
N ASP A 56 -21.79 0.02 1.09
CA ASP A 56 -20.99 -1.16 0.77
C ASP A 56 -19.78 -0.84 -0.14
N ALA A 57 -19.93 0.15 -1.03
CA ALA A 57 -18.89 0.53 -1.98
C ALA A 57 -18.02 1.71 -1.48
N ARG A 58 -18.29 2.23 -0.30
CA ARG A 58 -17.68 3.49 0.19
C ARG A 58 -16.19 3.33 0.50
N ALA A 59 -15.79 2.18 1.03
CA ALA A 59 -14.39 1.89 1.31
C ALA A 59 -13.57 1.86 0.02
N ASP A 60 -14.01 1.13 -0.99
CA ASP A 60 -13.35 1.02 -2.29
C ASP A 60 -13.31 2.37 -3.00
N TRP A 61 -14.39 3.15 -2.91
CA TRP A 61 -14.45 4.49 -3.49
C TRP A 61 -13.39 5.42 -2.88
N PHE A 62 -13.23 5.42 -1.55
CA PHE A 62 -12.18 6.17 -0.88
C PHE A 62 -10.79 5.63 -1.21
N TYR A 63 -10.63 4.31 -1.29
CA TYR A 63 -9.37 3.70 -1.71
C TYR A 63 -8.93 4.18 -3.08
N LEU A 64 -9.83 4.15 -4.07
CA LEU A 64 -9.53 4.58 -5.44
C LEU A 64 -9.18 6.07 -5.52
N ILE A 65 -9.83 6.94 -4.73
CA ILE A 65 -9.44 8.35 -4.63
C ILE A 65 -8.02 8.49 -4.10
N GLY A 66 -7.71 7.80 -3.00
CA GLY A 66 -6.38 7.82 -2.41
C GLY A 66 -5.32 7.25 -3.35
N HIS A 67 -5.67 6.15 -4.05
CA HIS A 67 -4.81 5.53 -5.06
C HIS A 67 -4.54 6.49 -6.23
N ALA A 68 -5.54 7.22 -6.72
CA ALA A 68 -5.34 8.24 -7.77
C ALA A 68 -4.35 9.33 -7.33
N TYR A 69 -4.49 9.86 -6.11
CA TYR A 69 -3.54 10.83 -5.58
C TYR A 69 -2.13 10.23 -5.40
N ARG A 70 -2.04 9.00 -4.89
CA ARG A 70 -0.76 8.27 -4.77
C ARG A 70 -0.09 8.10 -6.13
N THR A 71 -0.85 7.73 -7.15
CA THR A 71 -0.37 7.59 -8.53
C THR A 71 0.21 8.89 -9.08
N MET A 72 -0.36 10.04 -8.73
CA MET A 72 0.17 11.37 -9.08
C MET A 72 1.31 11.84 -8.15
N GLU A 73 1.80 11.01 -7.24
CA GLU A 73 2.80 11.35 -6.22
C GLU A 73 2.34 12.47 -5.25
N ARG A 74 1.04 12.70 -5.19
CA ARG A 74 0.40 13.63 -4.26
C ARG A 74 0.10 12.93 -2.92
N TYR A 75 1.16 12.45 -2.27
CA TYR A 75 1.04 11.56 -1.11
C TYR A 75 0.26 12.15 0.04
N ARG A 76 0.40 13.47 0.30
CA ARG A 76 -0.36 14.14 1.37
C ARG A 76 -1.85 14.18 1.09
N ASP A 77 -2.24 14.37 -0.17
CA ASP A 77 -3.65 14.39 -0.57
C ASP A 77 -4.28 12.99 -0.54
N ALA A 78 -3.46 11.95 -0.66
CA ALA A 78 -3.89 10.56 -0.56
C ALA A 78 -4.22 10.12 0.88
N LEU A 79 -3.65 10.77 1.92
CA LEU A 79 -3.73 10.30 3.30
C LEU A 79 -5.17 10.22 3.82
N GLU A 80 -5.93 11.29 3.67
CA GLU A 80 -7.30 11.37 4.21
C GLU A 80 -8.25 10.34 3.56
N PRO A 81 -8.30 10.20 2.22
CA PRO A 81 -9.13 9.15 1.62
C PRO A 81 -8.64 7.74 1.98
N LEU A 82 -7.34 7.45 2.00
CA LEU A 82 -6.84 6.13 2.37
C LEU A 82 -7.17 5.78 3.83
N LYS A 83 -7.05 6.74 4.73
CA LYS A 83 -7.44 6.55 6.14
C LYS A 83 -8.92 6.20 6.26
N LYS A 84 -9.80 6.92 5.56
CA LYS A 84 -11.23 6.62 5.53
C LYS A 84 -11.52 5.23 4.96
N SER A 85 -10.81 4.84 3.91
CA SER A 85 -10.92 3.49 3.36
C SER A 85 -10.56 2.42 4.39
N ALA A 86 -9.41 2.55 5.02
CA ALA A 86 -8.92 1.62 6.04
C ALA A 86 -9.83 1.54 7.27
N GLU A 87 -10.42 2.66 7.71
CA GLU A 87 -11.38 2.70 8.82
C GLU A 87 -12.74 2.04 8.46
N LEU A 88 -13.17 2.12 7.20
CA LEU A 88 -14.44 1.55 6.73
C LEU A 88 -14.34 0.05 6.41
N ALA A 89 -13.19 -0.42 5.96
CA ALA A 89 -12.90 -1.81 5.66
C ALA A 89 -11.57 -2.19 6.32
N ALA A 90 -11.60 -2.40 7.61
CA ALA A 90 -10.41 -2.59 8.42
C ALA A 90 -9.65 -3.89 8.10
N ASP A 91 -10.30 -4.86 7.49
CA ASP A 91 -9.75 -6.10 6.94
C ASP A 91 -9.10 -5.91 5.54
N ALA A 92 -9.26 -4.74 4.93
CA ALA A 92 -8.68 -4.42 3.63
C ALA A 92 -7.19 -4.06 3.75
N VAL A 93 -6.33 -5.08 3.76
CA VAL A 93 -4.85 -4.95 3.89
C VAL A 93 -4.25 -3.94 2.93
N HIS A 94 -4.76 -3.88 1.70
CA HIS A 94 -4.28 -2.95 0.67
C HIS A 94 -4.46 -1.47 1.03
N ALA A 95 -5.50 -1.13 1.82
CA ALA A 95 -5.72 0.24 2.28
C ALA A 95 -4.67 0.65 3.33
N TRP A 96 -4.37 -0.24 4.28
CA TRP A 96 -3.32 -0.03 5.29
C TRP A 96 -1.93 0.09 4.66
N LEU A 97 -1.61 -0.78 3.68
CA LEU A 97 -0.36 -0.72 2.93
C LEU A 97 -0.22 0.60 2.17
N ALA A 98 -1.26 1.02 1.45
CA ALA A 98 -1.25 2.27 0.70
C ALA A 98 -1.10 3.48 1.62
N LEU A 99 -1.78 3.47 2.77
CA LEU A 99 -1.70 4.53 3.79
C LEU A 99 -0.30 4.60 4.38
N GLY A 100 0.26 3.48 4.85
CA GLY A 100 1.61 3.40 5.39
C GLY A 100 2.66 3.88 4.39
N TRP A 101 2.54 3.46 3.13
CA TRP A 101 3.44 3.90 2.08
C TRP A 101 3.36 5.42 1.82
N CYS A 102 2.15 6.00 1.80
CA CYS A 102 1.96 7.45 1.64
C CYS A 102 2.53 8.23 2.83
N TYR A 103 2.41 7.72 4.05
CA TYR A 103 3.06 8.31 5.22
C TYR A 103 4.59 8.26 5.11
N LYS A 104 5.17 7.11 4.73
CA LYS A 104 6.61 6.98 4.47
C LYS A 104 7.08 8.04 3.46
N ARG A 105 6.40 8.15 2.32
CA ARG A 105 6.73 9.12 1.26
C ARG A 105 6.53 10.57 1.68
N SER A 106 5.73 10.81 2.71
CA SER A 106 5.51 12.13 3.31
C SER A 106 6.48 12.44 4.46
N GLY A 107 7.44 11.55 4.76
CA GLY A 107 8.42 11.71 5.82
C GLY A 107 7.90 11.44 7.24
N ARG A 108 6.76 10.73 7.36
CA ARG A 108 6.12 10.39 8.64
C ARG A 108 6.20 8.88 8.88
N LEU A 109 7.44 8.39 9.12
CA LEU A 109 7.68 6.97 9.42
C LEU A 109 6.95 6.49 10.67
N ASP A 110 6.77 7.35 11.67
CA ASP A 110 5.96 7.10 12.85
C ASP A 110 4.54 6.64 12.48
N LEU A 111 3.83 7.43 11.69
CA LEU A 111 2.47 7.11 11.25
C LEU A 111 2.43 5.97 10.21
N ALA A 112 3.50 5.79 9.44
CA ALA A 112 3.61 4.66 8.52
C ALA A 112 3.63 3.33 9.28
N ILE A 113 4.42 3.25 10.36
CA ILE A 113 4.49 2.08 11.25
C ILE A 113 3.14 1.86 11.93
N GLU A 114 2.56 2.88 12.57
CA GLU A 114 1.25 2.79 13.22
C GLU A 114 0.17 2.27 12.27
N SER A 115 0.18 2.70 11.01
CA SER A 115 -0.79 2.25 10.00
C SER A 115 -0.67 0.76 9.69
N LEU A 116 0.56 0.24 9.53
CA LEU A 116 0.76 -1.18 9.26
C LEU A 116 0.47 -2.04 10.49
N GLU A 117 0.83 -1.58 11.68
CA GLU A 117 0.49 -2.25 12.94
C GLU A 117 -1.03 -2.31 13.14
N ALA A 118 -1.76 -1.25 12.80
CA ALA A 118 -3.22 -1.27 12.83
C ALA A 118 -3.79 -2.32 11.87
N GLY A 119 -3.22 -2.49 10.69
CA GLY A 119 -3.60 -3.56 9.75
C GLY A 119 -3.38 -4.96 10.33
N LEU A 120 -2.28 -5.19 11.06
CA LEU A 120 -1.98 -6.48 11.71
C LEU A 120 -2.96 -6.83 12.85
N LEU A 121 -3.65 -5.85 13.45
CA LEU A 121 -4.68 -6.14 14.45
C LEU A 121 -5.88 -6.90 13.85
N TYR A 122 -6.10 -6.79 12.54
CA TYR A 122 -7.19 -7.49 11.84
C TYR A 122 -6.75 -8.82 11.24
N ASP A 123 -5.53 -8.88 10.71
CA ASP A 123 -4.95 -10.12 10.21
C ASP A 123 -3.42 -10.12 10.39
N ASP A 124 -2.96 -10.82 11.42
CA ASP A 124 -1.54 -10.96 11.78
C ASP A 124 -0.77 -11.96 10.87
N ARG A 125 -1.47 -12.60 9.92
CA ARG A 125 -0.89 -13.54 8.96
C ARG A 125 -0.54 -12.93 7.62
N GLN A 126 -0.64 -11.60 7.48
CA GLN A 126 -0.30 -10.88 6.27
C GLN A 126 1.22 -10.65 6.17
N ALA A 127 1.92 -11.54 5.47
CA ALA A 127 3.38 -11.46 5.29
C ALA A 127 3.85 -10.10 4.77
N ILE A 128 3.08 -9.48 3.86
CA ILE A 128 3.38 -8.17 3.28
C ILE A 128 3.42 -7.04 4.32
N LEU A 129 2.55 -7.08 5.34
CA LEU A 129 2.56 -6.07 6.41
C LEU A 129 3.81 -6.22 7.27
N HIS A 130 4.17 -7.45 7.65
CA HIS A 130 5.39 -7.72 8.40
C HIS A 130 6.63 -7.32 7.61
N TYR A 131 6.69 -7.61 6.32
CA TYR A 131 7.81 -7.21 5.47
C TYR A 131 7.98 -5.68 5.42
N ASN A 132 6.90 -4.94 5.19
CA ASN A 132 6.97 -3.48 5.16
C ASN A 132 7.28 -2.88 6.54
N LEU A 133 6.79 -3.47 7.64
CA LEU A 133 7.19 -3.07 9.00
C LEU A 133 8.68 -3.29 9.22
N ALA A 134 9.24 -4.41 8.76
CA ALA A 134 10.67 -4.65 8.84
C ALA A 134 11.48 -3.57 8.11
N CYS A 135 11.05 -3.18 6.91
CA CYS A 135 11.63 -2.05 6.15
C CYS A 135 11.55 -0.74 6.94
N TYR A 136 10.37 -0.41 7.49
CA TYR A 136 10.19 0.87 8.19
C TYR A 136 10.95 0.92 9.52
N TRP A 137 11.03 -0.19 10.25
CA TRP A 137 11.87 -0.29 11.45
C TRP A 137 13.37 -0.23 11.13
N SER A 138 13.80 -0.70 9.97
CA SER A 138 15.18 -0.50 9.49
C SER A 138 15.47 0.98 9.24
N LEU A 139 14.56 1.70 8.56
CA LEU A 139 14.71 3.12 8.27
C LEU A 139 14.80 4.02 9.54
N VAL A 140 14.25 3.57 10.66
CA VAL A 140 14.40 4.25 11.96
C VAL A 140 15.52 3.64 12.82
N GLU A 141 16.39 2.82 12.20
CA GLU A 141 17.56 2.19 12.81
C GLU A 141 17.24 1.28 14.02
N ASN A 142 16.02 0.77 14.10
CA ASN A 142 15.64 -0.22 15.10
C ASN A 142 15.89 -1.63 14.57
N HIS A 143 17.15 -2.08 14.61
CA HIS A 143 17.60 -3.37 14.11
C HIS A 143 16.82 -4.54 14.70
N LYS A 144 16.55 -4.50 16.02
CA LYS A 144 15.85 -5.57 16.71
C LYS A 144 14.43 -5.78 16.16
N LEU A 145 13.66 -4.72 15.99
CA LEU A 145 12.30 -4.82 15.44
C LEU A 145 12.32 -5.14 13.95
N SER A 146 13.25 -4.57 13.19
CA SER A 146 13.42 -4.90 11.78
C SER A 146 13.65 -6.41 11.58
N VAL A 147 14.59 -7.00 12.33
CA VAL A 147 14.86 -8.44 12.28
C VAL A 147 13.66 -9.27 12.71
N ALA A 148 12.97 -8.88 13.79
CA ALA A 148 11.81 -9.62 14.29
C ALA A 148 10.66 -9.65 13.28
N TYR A 149 10.32 -8.50 12.68
CA TYR A 149 9.27 -8.42 11.67
C TYR A 149 9.67 -9.13 10.37
N LEU A 150 10.94 -9.03 9.94
CA LEU A 150 11.43 -9.77 8.77
C LEU A 150 11.36 -11.28 9.00
N THR A 151 11.77 -11.76 10.17
CA THR A 151 11.63 -13.18 10.54
C THR A 151 10.19 -13.64 10.35
N ARG A 152 9.24 -12.88 10.89
CA ARG A 152 7.83 -13.23 10.79
C ARG A 152 7.33 -13.21 9.34
N ALA A 153 7.74 -12.24 8.54
CA ALA A 153 7.42 -12.20 7.11
C ALA A 153 7.90 -13.45 6.37
N LEU A 154 9.15 -13.88 6.62
CA LEU A 154 9.76 -15.04 5.99
C LEU A 154 9.17 -16.37 6.45
N GLU A 155 8.69 -16.46 7.71
CA GLU A 155 7.93 -17.61 8.22
C GLU A 155 6.57 -17.77 7.53
N LEU A 156 5.91 -16.65 7.24
CA LEU A 156 4.60 -16.62 6.59
C LEU A 156 4.70 -16.85 5.08
N ASP A 157 5.73 -16.26 4.45
CA ASP A 157 6.00 -16.42 3.03
C ASP A 157 7.50 -16.25 2.75
N SER A 158 8.16 -17.36 2.45
CA SER A 158 9.60 -17.39 2.18
C SER A 158 10.03 -16.67 0.90
N GLU A 159 9.10 -16.39 -0.02
CA GLU A 159 9.39 -15.69 -1.28
C GLU A 159 9.90 -14.25 -1.04
N TYR A 160 9.52 -13.62 0.07
CA TYR A 160 10.04 -12.30 0.45
C TYR A 160 11.56 -12.27 0.59
N ARG A 161 12.23 -13.40 0.84
CA ARG A 161 13.69 -13.48 0.88
C ARG A 161 14.35 -12.96 -0.39
N LYS A 162 13.72 -13.19 -1.54
CA LYS A 162 14.23 -12.75 -2.83
C LYS A 162 14.25 -11.22 -2.99
N LEU A 163 13.37 -10.53 -2.26
CA LEU A 163 13.25 -9.09 -2.32
C LEU A 163 14.25 -8.37 -1.40
N VAL A 164 14.70 -9.03 -0.34
CA VAL A 164 15.56 -8.41 0.69
C VAL A 164 16.90 -7.93 0.14
N ALA A 165 17.48 -8.65 -0.83
CA ALA A 165 18.79 -8.33 -1.37
C ALA A 165 18.84 -6.96 -2.05
N ASP A 166 17.76 -6.62 -2.78
CA ASP A 166 17.68 -5.42 -3.61
C ASP A 166 16.86 -4.30 -2.92
N GLU A 167 16.35 -4.53 -1.70
CA GLU A 167 15.52 -3.55 -0.98
C GLU A 167 16.40 -2.54 -0.23
N PRO A 168 16.46 -1.27 -0.66
CA PRO A 168 17.30 -0.26 -0.05
C PRO A 168 16.87 0.15 1.35
N ASP A 169 15.61 -0.09 1.72
CA ASP A 169 15.13 0.22 3.06
C ASP A 169 15.86 -0.61 4.15
N PHE A 170 16.52 -1.71 3.78
CA PHE A 170 17.31 -2.53 4.71
C PHE A 170 18.78 -2.11 4.82
N ASP A 171 19.23 -1.07 4.14
CA ASP A 171 20.64 -0.71 4.14
C ASP A 171 21.20 -0.44 5.54
N ALA A 172 20.41 0.16 6.44
CA ALA A 172 20.81 0.44 7.81
C ALA A 172 21.06 -0.82 8.66
N VAL A 173 20.39 -1.94 8.36
CA VAL A 173 20.50 -3.20 9.12
C VAL A 173 21.25 -4.30 8.39
N ARG A 174 21.71 -4.05 7.16
CA ARG A 174 22.32 -5.05 6.28
C ARG A 174 23.53 -5.74 6.88
N GLU A 175 24.33 -5.00 7.68
CA GLU A 175 25.52 -5.53 8.34
C GLU A 175 25.26 -6.13 9.73
N ASP A 176 24.00 -6.12 10.19
CA ASP A 176 23.63 -6.72 11.47
C ASP A 176 23.75 -8.27 11.40
N PRO A 177 24.50 -8.92 12.31
CA PRO A 177 24.70 -10.36 12.27
C PRO A 177 23.39 -11.16 12.35
N ALA A 178 22.39 -10.69 13.11
CA ALA A 178 21.10 -11.34 13.21
C ALA A 178 20.33 -11.22 11.88
N PHE A 179 20.40 -10.08 11.22
CA PHE A 179 19.82 -9.89 9.88
C PHE A 179 20.47 -10.80 8.85
N GLN A 180 21.81 -10.86 8.81
CA GLN A 180 22.55 -11.72 7.88
C GLN A 180 22.23 -13.20 8.10
N SER A 181 22.07 -13.64 9.35
CA SER A 181 21.71 -15.03 9.66
C SER A 181 20.38 -15.45 9.08
N LEU A 182 19.40 -14.54 9.00
CA LEU A 182 18.08 -14.80 8.37
C LEU A 182 18.20 -15.09 6.87
N LEU A 183 19.19 -14.49 6.21
CA LEU A 183 19.37 -14.65 4.76
C LEU A 183 20.17 -15.91 4.41
N THR A 184 21.00 -16.41 5.32
CA THR A 184 21.86 -17.58 5.11
C THR A 184 21.17 -18.93 5.40
N VAL A 185 20.05 -18.96 6.09
CA VAL A 185 19.29 -20.19 6.34
C VAL A 185 18.64 -20.65 5.03
N VAL A 186 19.38 -21.50 4.31
CA VAL A 186 18.85 -22.31 3.20
C VAL A 186 18.20 -23.53 3.82
N VAL A 187 16.87 -23.62 3.74
CA VAL A 187 16.14 -24.86 4.03
C VAL A 187 16.05 -25.70 2.78
#